data_cacc6d22984d92b0d032ff7cab845148
#
_entry.id   cacc6d22984d92b0d032ff7cab845148
#
_cell.length_a   1.000
_cell.length_b   1.000
_cell.length_c   1.000
_cell.angle_alpha   90.00
_cell.angle_beta   90.00
_cell.angle_gamma   90.00
#
_symmetry.space_group_name_H-M   'P 1'
#
loop_
_entity.id
_entity.type
_entity.pdbx_description
1 polymer ?
#
loop_
_entity_poly.entity_id
_entity_poly.type
_entity_poly.pdbx_seq_one_letter_code
_entity_poly.pdbx_strand_id
1 'polypeptide(L)'
;MRERPKFDGRTLKRLLSYMRAYKGTLVLVTVCILLSAVAGAASSMFLQKLIDGYIVPMLGTASPDYSGLIRALITIGCVYLVGTLATWLYNRRMVTIAQGTLKRIRDEMFAKMQSLPIRYFDTHTHGDIMSLYTNDTDTLRQMIAQSMAQLVSSVFTLTVVFFCMLYISIWLTLIVCAVMALILVFVRKLTGRIGGYFMAQQTALADLNGYVEEMVNGQKVVKVFCHEEQSKAELRRRNRVWAENAARASGMANSMMPMMNAVGYLQYVIIAVVGGTMAIAGTPNLGLTGMNTLTLGMIASFLTLSRGFTNPISQISNQFNSIVTALAGASRIFAFMDAEPETDDGYVTLVNATEENGMLAETDHHTGLWAWKHPHGDGTVTYTKLAGRVVFDHVDFGYTPDKEVLHDITLYAEPGQKVAFVGATGAGKTTITNLINRFYDIADGKIRYDGININKIRKADLRRSLGIVLQDVNLFTGTVMENIRYGNPAATDDECIAAAKLANADHFIRMLPDGYNTVLKGDGSGLSQGQRQLLSIARAAVSDPPVMILDEATSSIDTRTEALVQSGMDKLMEGRTVFVIAHRLSTVKNADVIMVLDHGRIIERGNHAKLIAEKGVYYQLYTGAFELE
;
A
#
# COMPACT_ATOMS: atom_id res chain seq x y z
N MET A 1 0.47 3.45 22.30
CA MET A 1 -0.70 2.55 22.48
C MET A 1 -1.53 2.62 21.21
N ARG A 2 -1.49 1.62 20.32
CA ARG A 2 -2.44 1.56 19.18
C ARG A 2 -3.83 1.27 19.78
N GLU A 3 -4.76 2.21 19.63
CA GLU A 3 -6.16 2.02 20.02
C GLU A 3 -6.72 0.76 19.31
N ARG A 4 -7.58 0.01 20.02
CA ARG A 4 -8.30 -1.11 19.37
C ARG A 4 -9.04 -0.56 18.16
N PRO A 5 -8.92 -1.18 16.97
CA PRO A 5 -9.62 -0.71 15.78
C PRO A 5 -11.12 -0.68 16.09
N LYS A 6 -11.70 0.52 16.04
CA LYS A 6 -13.14 0.72 16.22
C LYS A 6 -13.85 0.40 14.90
N PHE A 7 -15.03 -0.17 14.99
CA PHE A 7 -15.88 -0.38 13.82
C PHE A 7 -16.24 0.97 13.20
N ASP A 8 -15.73 1.24 11.99
CA ASP A 8 -16.03 2.48 11.25
C ASP A 8 -17.10 2.22 10.18
N GLY A 9 -18.31 2.67 10.48
CA GLY A 9 -19.44 2.54 9.57
C GLY A 9 -19.32 3.36 8.28
N ARG A 10 -18.52 4.45 8.28
CA ARG A 10 -18.30 5.27 7.07
C ARG A 10 -17.44 4.52 6.07
N THR A 11 -16.35 3.93 6.52
CA THR A 11 -15.46 3.06 5.73
C THR A 11 -16.23 1.88 5.14
N LEU A 12 -17.07 1.20 5.95
CA LEU A 12 -17.92 0.12 5.45
C LEU A 12 -18.90 0.59 4.36
N LYS A 13 -19.57 1.73 4.57
CA LYS A 13 -20.50 2.30 3.57
C LYS A 13 -19.78 2.62 2.25
N ARG A 14 -18.58 3.20 2.31
CA ARG A 14 -17.75 3.50 1.14
C ARG A 14 -17.35 2.20 0.41
N LEU A 15 -16.92 1.18 1.14
CA LEU A 15 -16.57 -0.12 0.55
C LEU A 15 -17.77 -0.78 -0.13
N LEU A 16 -18.94 -0.75 0.51
CA LEU A 16 -20.17 -1.27 -0.08
C LEU A 16 -20.56 -0.51 -1.36
N SER A 17 -20.22 0.78 -1.48
CA SER A 17 -20.45 1.54 -2.71
C SER A 17 -19.64 1.00 -3.90
N TYR A 18 -18.40 0.52 -3.68
CA TYR A 18 -17.62 -0.16 -4.71
C TYR A 18 -18.25 -1.49 -5.16
N MET A 19 -18.86 -2.22 -4.21
CA MET A 19 -19.55 -3.47 -4.51
C MET A 19 -20.90 -3.27 -5.22
N ARG A 20 -21.44 -2.04 -5.20
CA ARG A 20 -22.75 -1.71 -5.83
C ARG A 20 -22.77 -1.99 -7.33
N ALA A 21 -21.64 -1.95 -8.01
CA ALA A 21 -21.52 -2.35 -9.42
C ALA A 21 -21.97 -3.81 -9.66
N TYR A 22 -21.88 -4.66 -8.63
CA TYR A 22 -22.23 -6.09 -8.67
C TYR A 22 -23.57 -6.42 -8.02
N LYS A 23 -24.50 -5.44 -7.88
CA LYS A 23 -25.79 -5.60 -7.17
C LYS A 23 -26.58 -6.83 -7.61
N GLY A 24 -26.66 -7.11 -8.91
CA GLY A 24 -27.37 -8.29 -9.42
C GLY A 24 -26.71 -9.60 -8.98
N THR A 25 -25.40 -9.67 -9.02
CA THR A 25 -24.64 -10.84 -8.54
C THR A 25 -24.76 -11.00 -7.02
N LEU A 26 -24.79 -9.91 -6.24
CA LEU A 26 -25.01 -9.93 -4.80
C LEU A 26 -26.39 -10.48 -4.43
N VAL A 27 -27.43 -10.10 -5.17
CA VAL A 27 -28.78 -10.68 -4.99
C VAL A 27 -28.77 -12.18 -5.26
N LEU A 28 -28.14 -12.61 -6.35
CA LEU A 28 -27.98 -14.04 -6.66
C LEU A 28 -27.26 -14.79 -5.53
N VAL A 29 -26.16 -14.23 -5.03
CA VAL A 29 -25.39 -14.77 -3.89
C VAL A 29 -26.30 -14.92 -2.65
N THR A 30 -27.08 -13.90 -2.32
CA THR A 30 -27.98 -13.92 -1.16
C THR A 30 -29.06 -15.02 -1.31
N VAL A 31 -29.64 -15.17 -2.50
CA VAL A 31 -30.61 -16.24 -2.78
C VAL A 31 -29.95 -17.62 -2.68
N CYS A 32 -28.75 -17.80 -3.23
CA CYS A 32 -28.01 -19.06 -3.11
C CYS A 32 -27.65 -19.40 -1.66
N ILE A 33 -27.26 -18.41 -0.85
CA ILE A 33 -27.00 -18.61 0.58
C ILE A 33 -28.29 -19.04 1.31
N LEU A 34 -29.42 -18.41 1.04
CA LEU A 34 -30.72 -18.79 1.62
C LEU A 34 -31.10 -20.20 1.23
N LEU A 35 -30.97 -20.57 -0.07
CA LEU A 35 -31.23 -21.92 -0.53
C LEU A 35 -30.35 -22.96 0.16
N SER A 36 -29.05 -22.66 0.34
CA SER A 36 -28.13 -23.54 1.06
C SER A 36 -28.53 -23.70 2.55
N ALA A 37 -28.90 -22.62 3.21
CA ALA A 37 -29.36 -22.66 4.61
C ALA A 37 -30.65 -23.50 4.78
N VAL A 38 -31.61 -23.32 3.87
CA VAL A 38 -32.87 -24.09 3.86
C VAL A 38 -32.60 -25.58 3.57
N ALA A 39 -31.73 -25.90 2.61
CA ALA A 39 -31.33 -27.27 2.32
C ALA A 39 -30.68 -27.97 3.53
N GLY A 40 -29.81 -27.24 4.25
CA GLY A 40 -29.18 -27.73 5.48
C GLY A 40 -30.19 -28.00 6.60
N ALA A 41 -31.15 -27.11 6.80
CA ALA A 41 -32.24 -27.31 7.80
C ALA A 41 -33.20 -28.42 7.39
N ALA A 42 -33.55 -28.53 6.10
CA ALA A 42 -34.41 -29.59 5.56
C ALA A 42 -33.83 -30.99 5.83
N SER A 43 -32.51 -31.12 5.82
CA SER A 43 -31.80 -32.34 6.21
C SER A 43 -32.12 -32.79 7.64
N SER A 44 -32.06 -31.86 8.57
CA SER A 44 -32.36 -32.15 10.00
C SER A 44 -33.84 -32.47 10.19
N MET A 45 -34.75 -31.77 9.51
CA MET A 45 -36.17 -32.03 9.53
C MET A 45 -36.54 -33.36 8.87
N PHE A 46 -35.80 -33.75 7.82
CA PHE A 46 -36.01 -35.04 7.16
C PHE A 46 -35.78 -36.23 8.10
N LEU A 47 -34.85 -36.09 9.08
CA LEU A 47 -34.58 -37.14 10.06
C LEU A 47 -35.84 -37.52 10.86
N GLN A 48 -36.69 -36.54 11.23
CA GLN A 48 -37.98 -36.78 11.84
C GLN A 48 -38.89 -37.60 10.91
N LYS A 49 -39.04 -37.15 9.65
CA LYS A 49 -39.88 -37.82 8.67
C LYS A 49 -39.40 -39.25 8.35
N LEU A 50 -38.08 -39.45 8.34
CA LEU A 50 -37.46 -40.74 8.13
C LEU A 50 -37.79 -41.72 9.27
N ILE A 51 -37.62 -41.28 10.51
CA ILE A 51 -37.86 -42.15 11.68
C ILE A 51 -39.36 -42.40 11.86
N ASP A 52 -40.16 -41.35 12.00
CA ASP A 52 -41.55 -41.45 12.36
C ASP A 52 -42.45 -41.90 11.22
N GLY A 53 -42.13 -41.52 9.97
CA GLY A 53 -42.94 -41.82 8.79
C GLY A 53 -42.60 -43.11 8.04
N TYR A 54 -41.35 -43.61 8.21
CA TYR A 54 -40.94 -44.81 7.46
C TYR A 54 -40.35 -45.90 8.36
N ILE A 55 -39.39 -45.59 9.25
CA ILE A 55 -38.70 -46.60 10.05
C ILE A 55 -39.66 -47.21 11.11
N VAL A 56 -40.27 -46.36 11.94
CA VAL A 56 -41.15 -46.83 13.03
C VAL A 56 -42.34 -47.63 12.50
N PRO A 57 -43.07 -47.22 11.44
CA PRO A 57 -44.17 -48.01 10.89
C PRO A 57 -43.76 -49.35 10.27
N MET A 58 -42.47 -49.47 9.79
CA MET A 58 -41.95 -50.72 9.23
C MET A 58 -41.49 -51.73 10.28
N LEU A 59 -41.24 -51.26 11.53
CA LEU A 59 -40.87 -52.14 12.63
C LEU A 59 -42.04 -53.06 13.00
N GLY A 60 -41.87 -54.36 12.81
CA GLY A 60 -42.88 -55.36 13.12
C GLY A 60 -43.77 -55.81 11.95
N THR A 61 -43.59 -55.29 10.74
CA THR A 61 -44.28 -55.76 9.55
C THR A 61 -43.53 -56.91 8.85
N ALA A 62 -44.23 -57.99 8.53
CA ALA A 62 -43.62 -59.19 7.91
C ALA A 62 -43.11 -58.96 6.45
N SER A 63 -43.65 -57.94 5.75
CA SER A 63 -43.23 -57.54 4.39
C SER A 63 -43.24 -56.00 4.25
N PRO A 64 -42.12 -55.31 4.62
CA PRO A 64 -42.08 -53.85 4.53
C PRO A 64 -42.01 -53.38 3.07
N ASP A 65 -42.81 -52.36 2.72
CA ASP A 65 -42.77 -51.68 1.43
C ASP A 65 -41.73 -50.54 1.49
N TYR A 66 -40.63 -50.71 0.76
CA TYR A 66 -39.53 -49.73 0.69
C TYR A 66 -39.75 -48.62 -0.36
N SER A 67 -40.81 -48.69 -1.19
CA SER A 67 -41.03 -47.75 -2.30
C SER A 67 -41.17 -46.29 -1.85
N GLY A 68 -41.85 -46.07 -0.73
CA GLY A 68 -42.01 -44.76 -0.12
C GLY A 68 -40.70 -44.21 0.43
N LEU A 69 -39.92 -45.05 1.12
CA LEU A 69 -38.59 -44.71 1.65
C LEU A 69 -37.62 -44.31 0.55
N ILE A 70 -37.55 -45.08 -0.53
CA ILE A 70 -36.67 -44.80 -1.66
C ILE A 70 -37.00 -43.45 -2.31
N ARG A 71 -38.28 -43.14 -2.54
CA ARG A 71 -38.72 -41.83 -3.05
C ARG A 71 -38.33 -40.70 -2.12
N ALA A 72 -38.48 -40.87 -0.80
CA ALA A 72 -38.09 -39.87 0.18
C ALA A 72 -36.56 -39.63 0.20
N LEU A 73 -35.75 -40.69 0.08
CA LEU A 73 -34.29 -40.61 -0.01
C LEU A 73 -33.83 -39.90 -1.31
N ILE A 74 -34.47 -40.21 -2.45
CA ILE A 74 -34.21 -39.51 -3.71
C ILE A 74 -34.54 -38.01 -3.56
N THR A 75 -35.65 -37.68 -2.97
CA THR A 75 -36.08 -36.28 -2.79
C THR A 75 -35.09 -35.49 -1.93
N ILE A 76 -34.64 -36.04 -0.81
CA ILE A 76 -33.63 -35.34 0.03
C ILE A 76 -32.28 -35.27 -0.68
N GLY A 77 -31.91 -36.29 -1.46
CA GLY A 77 -30.72 -36.29 -2.32
C GLY A 77 -30.74 -35.13 -3.31
N CYS A 78 -31.88 -34.88 -3.97
CA CYS A 78 -32.07 -33.72 -4.85
C CYS A 78 -31.94 -32.38 -4.09
N VAL A 79 -32.50 -32.27 -2.87
CA VAL A 79 -32.36 -31.07 -2.03
C VAL A 79 -30.93 -30.82 -1.66
N TYR A 80 -30.16 -31.84 -1.30
CA TYR A 80 -28.72 -31.71 -1.02
C TYR A 80 -27.94 -31.27 -2.26
N LEU A 81 -28.25 -31.85 -3.41
CA LEU A 81 -27.59 -31.47 -4.67
C LEU A 81 -27.82 -29.99 -4.96
N VAL A 82 -29.05 -29.50 -4.83
CA VAL A 82 -29.37 -28.06 -5.00
C VAL A 82 -28.62 -27.20 -3.98
N GLY A 83 -28.60 -27.60 -2.69
CA GLY A 83 -27.85 -26.88 -1.65
C GLY A 83 -26.34 -26.81 -1.94
N THR A 84 -25.75 -27.91 -2.39
CA THR A 84 -24.33 -27.97 -2.74
C THR A 84 -24.00 -27.10 -3.96
N LEU A 85 -24.83 -27.16 -5.00
CA LEU A 85 -24.68 -26.32 -6.19
C LEU A 85 -24.84 -24.84 -5.84
N ALA A 86 -25.81 -24.50 -4.99
CA ALA A 86 -25.99 -23.12 -4.50
C ALA A 86 -24.76 -22.65 -3.73
N THR A 87 -24.19 -23.50 -2.85
CA THR A 87 -22.97 -23.21 -2.10
C THR A 87 -21.78 -22.98 -3.02
N TRP A 88 -21.57 -23.85 -4.00
CA TRP A 88 -20.52 -23.69 -5.00
C TRP A 88 -20.68 -22.39 -5.80
N LEU A 89 -21.89 -22.08 -6.24
CA LEU A 89 -22.19 -20.91 -7.05
C LEU A 89 -21.94 -19.60 -6.27
N TYR A 90 -22.44 -19.48 -5.03
CA TYR A 90 -22.24 -18.26 -4.28
C TYR A 90 -20.76 -18.02 -3.93
N ASN A 91 -20.01 -19.07 -3.55
CA ASN A 91 -18.57 -18.93 -3.30
C ASN A 91 -17.82 -18.46 -4.55
N ARG A 92 -18.08 -19.07 -5.71
CA ARG A 92 -17.48 -18.67 -6.98
C ARG A 92 -17.79 -17.20 -7.33
N ARG A 93 -19.05 -16.78 -7.14
CA ARG A 93 -19.46 -15.40 -7.44
C ARG A 93 -18.89 -14.39 -6.45
N MET A 94 -18.74 -14.74 -5.18
CA MET A 94 -18.10 -13.86 -4.19
C MET A 94 -16.64 -13.60 -4.51
N VAL A 95 -15.91 -14.60 -4.98
CA VAL A 95 -14.52 -14.41 -5.45
C VAL A 95 -14.48 -13.41 -6.63
N THR A 96 -15.39 -13.54 -7.60
CA THR A 96 -15.48 -12.60 -8.73
C THR A 96 -15.74 -11.17 -8.28
N ILE A 97 -16.68 -10.98 -7.33
CA ILE A 97 -16.99 -9.66 -6.75
C ILE A 97 -15.75 -9.09 -6.02
N ALA A 98 -15.09 -9.91 -5.21
CA ALA A 98 -13.92 -9.49 -4.46
C ALA A 98 -12.79 -9.02 -5.38
N GLN A 99 -12.42 -9.83 -6.37
CA GLN A 99 -11.34 -9.51 -7.31
C GLN A 99 -11.67 -8.28 -8.16
N GLY A 100 -12.90 -8.16 -8.65
CA GLY A 100 -13.31 -6.99 -9.43
C GLY A 100 -13.34 -5.69 -8.61
N THR A 101 -13.78 -5.77 -7.35
CA THR A 101 -13.74 -4.63 -6.42
C THR A 101 -12.30 -4.21 -6.12
N LEU A 102 -11.42 -5.18 -5.84
CA LEU A 102 -10.01 -4.90 -5.54
C LEU A 102 -9.24 -4.37 -6.74
N LYS A 103 -9.52 -4.90 -7.95
CA LYS A 103 -8.93 -4.34 -9.16
C LYS A 103 -9.21 -2.85 -9.24
N ARG A 104 -10.48 -2.45 -9.11
CA ARG A 104 -10.88 -1.04 -9.16
C ARG A 104 -10.21 -0.20 -8.07
N ILE A 105 -10.16 -0.70 -6.83
CA ILE A 105 -9.47 0.00 -5.72
C ILE A 105 -7.98 0.19 -6.04
N ARG A 106 -7.28 -0.85 -6.55
CA ARG A 106 -5.86 -0.74 -6.90
C ARG A 106 -5.62 0.22 -8.06
N ASP A 107 -6.48 0.22 -9.08
CA ASP A 107 -6.39 1.14 -10.21
C ASP A 107 -6.54 2.60 -9.73
N GLU A 108 -7.53 2.87 -8.86
CA GLU A 108 -7.75 4.20 -8.27
C GLU A 108 -6.62 4.60 -7.31
N MET A 109 -6.10 3.68 -6.50
CA MET A 109 -4.93 3.91 -5.63
C MET A 109 -3.70 4.29 -6.45
N PHE A 110 -3.43 3.58 -7.55
CA PHE A 110 -2.26 3.86 -8.39
C PHE A 110 -2.39 5.22 -9.09
N ALA A 111 -3.56 5.53 -9.65
CA ALA A 111 -3.83 6.84 -10.23
C ALA A 111 -3.66 7.96 -9.20
N LYS A 112 -4.11 7.74 -7.95
CA LYS A 112 -3.92 8.68 -6.85
C LYS A 112 -2.46 8.86 -6.50
N MET A 113 -1.70 7.77 -6.39
CA MET A 113 -0.26 7.82 -6.11
C MET A 113 0.49 8.71 -7.09
N GLN A 114 0.15 8.64 -8.38
CA GLN A 114 0.77 9.49 -9.41
C GLN A 114 0.41 10.98 -9.29
N SER A 115 -0.67 11.32 -8.59
CA SER A 115 -1.12 12.70 -8.39
C SER A 115 -0.64 13.33 -7.07
N LEU A 116 0.05 12.57 -6.21
CA LEU A 116 0.50 13.06 -4.91
C LEU A 116 1.77 13.91 -5.02
N PRO A 117 1.92 14.96 -4.18
CA PRO A 117 3.13 15.76 -4.12
C PRO A 117 4.30 14.95 -3.54
N ILE A 118 5.54 15.32 -3.87
CA ILE A 118 6.77 14.70 -3.34
C ILE A 118 6.77 14.70 -1.81
N ARG A 119 6.24 15.76 -1.17
CA ARG A 119 6.09 15.84 0.28
C ARG A 119 5.43 14.61 0.92
N TYR A 120 4.48 13.99 0.19
CA TYR A 120 3.81 12.78 0.69
C TYR A 120 4.82 11.62 0.82
N PHE A 121 5.68 11.43 -0.17
CA PHE A 121 6.68 10.36 -0.20
C PHE A 121 7.84 10.62 0.77
N ASP A 122 8.17 11.88 1.03
CA ASP A 122 9.19 12.25 2.02
C ASP A 122 8.71 12.06 3.48
N THR A 123 7.40 12.10 3.72
CA THR A 123 6.79 11.94 5.05
C THR A 123 6.28 10.53 5.36
N HIS A 124 6.20 9.66 4.35
CA HIS A 124 5.72 8.28 4.49
C HIS A 124 6.78 7.30 3.99
N THR A 125 7.00 6.21 4.72
CA THR A 125 7.96 5.21 4.29
C THR A 125 7.45 4.42 3.08
N HIS A 126 8.35 4.00 2.18
CA HIS A 126 8.00 3.11 1.06
C HIS A 126 7.30 1.83 1.54
N GLY A 127 7.72 1.29 2.70
CA GLY A 127 7.12 0.11 3.32
C GLY A 127 5.67 0.33 3.74
N ASP A 128 5.33 1.51 4.29
CA ASP A 128 3.95 1.85 4.65
C ASP A 128 3.06 1.90 3.41
N ILE A 129 3.51 2.56 2.34
CA ILE A 129 2.77 2.64 1.07
C ILE A 129 2.61 1.26 0.44
N MET A 130 3.68 0.44 0.39
CA MET A 130 3.61 -0.92 -0.13
C MET A 130 2.67 -1.82 0.68
N SER A 131 2.59 -1.63 2.01
CA SER A 131 1.66 -2.37 2.87
C SER A 131 0.19 -2.14 2.49
N LEU A 132 -0.17 -0.95 1.96
CA LEU A 132 -1.52 -0.68 1.44
C LEU A 132 -1.85 -1.57 0.24
N TYR A 133 -0.88 -1.74 -0.69
CA TYR A 133 -1.05 -2.55 -1.91
C TYR A 133 -0.99 -4.06 -1.65
N THR A 134 -0.34 -4.50 -0.59
CA THR A 134 -0.14 -5.91 -0.25
C THR A 134 -1.07 -6.35 0.89
N ASN A 135 -0.72 -6.03 2.12
CA ASN A 135 -1.38 -6.53 3.32
C ASN A 135 -2.82 -6.04 3.46
N ASP A 136 -3.04 -4.73 3.27
CA ASP A 136 -4.37 -4.14 3.46
C ASP A 136 -5.34 -4.56 2.36
N THR A 137 -4.88 -4.63 1.11
CA THR A 137 -5.71 -5.14 0.01
C THR A 137 -5.99 -6.64 0.16
N ASP A 138 -5.07 -7.45 0.72
CA ASP A 138 -5.33 -8.88 0.94
C ASP A 138 -6.34 -9.12 2.06
N THR A 139 -6.26 -8.37 3.16
CA THR A 139 -7.27 -8.42 4.23
C THR A 139 -8.65 -8.01 3.74
N LEU A 140 -8.74 -7.00 2.86
CA LEU A 140 -9.98 -6.61 2.18
C LEU A 140 -10.51 -7.73 1.29
N ARG A 141 -9.65 -8.39 0.51
CA ARG A 141 -10.01 -9.53 -0.33
C ARG A 141 -10.65 -10.64 0.51
N GLN A 142 -10.01 -10.99 1.62
CA GLN A 142 -10.50 -12.03 2.51
C GLN A 142 -11.84 -11.65 3.14
N MET A 143 -11.99 -10.40 3.56
CA MET A 143 -13.24 -9.90 4.09
C MET A 143 -14.40 -9.99 3.08
N ILE A 144 -14.19 -9.49 1.85
CA ILE A 144 -15.24 -9.50 0.81
C ILE A 144 -15.52 -10.92 0.36
N ALA A 145 -14.48 -11.72 0.02
CA ALA A 145 -14.67 -13.05 -0.56
C ALA A 145 -15.25 -14.06 0.43
N GLN A 146 -14.87 -13.97 1.70
CA GLN A 146 -15.17 -14.99 2.69
C GLN A 146 -15.99 -14.47 3.87
N SER A 147 -15.50 -13.44 4.58
CA SER A 147 -16.09 -13.04 5.86
C SER A 147 -17.51 -12.51 5.74
N MET A 148 -17.78 -11.69 4.72
CA MET A 148 -19.12 -11.15 4.47
C MET A 148 -20.10 -12.26 4.07
N ALA A 149 -19.70 -13.15 3.16
CA ALA A 149 -20.54 -14.27 2.73
C ALA A 149 -20.84 -15.21 3.90
N GLN A 150 -19.83 -15.55 4.72
CA GLN A 150 -19.97 -16.42 5.87
C GLN A 150 -20.85 -15.79 6.96
N LEU A 151 -20.73 -14.48 7.20
CA LEU A 151 -21.59 -13.76 8.14
C LEU A 151 -23.05 -13.81 7.72
N VAL A 152 -23.33 -13.50 6.44
CA VAL A 152 -24.70 -13.58 5.89
C VAL A 152 -25.24 -15.01 5.95
N SER A 153 -24.42 -16.00 5.59
CA SER A 153 -24.77 -17.41 5.66
C SER A 153 -25.10 -17.84 7.10
N SER A 154 -24.28 -17.42 8.07
CA SER A 154 -24.51 -17.73 9.49
C SER A 154 -25.81 -17.12 10.01
N VAL A 155 -26.16 -15.89 9.62
CA VAL A 155 -27.39 -15.23 10.00
C VAL A 155 -28.60 -15.97 9.42
N PHE A 156 -28.57 -16.32 8.11
CA PHE A 156 -29.68 -17.07 7.51
C PHE A 156 -29.81 -18.48 8.12
N THR A 157 -28.72 -19.19 8.35
CA THR A 157 -28.72 -20.51 8.99
C THR A 157 -29.33 -20.44 10.39
N LEU A 158 -28.88 -19.47 11.23
CA LEU A 158 -29.45 -19.26 12.56
C LEU A 158 -30.96 -19.01 12.50
N THR A 159 -31.40 -18.14 11.59
CA THR A 159 -32.80 -17.79 11.45
C THR A 159 -33.63 -19.01 11.04
N VAL A 160 -33.20 -19.73 9.99
CA VAL A 160 -33.95 -20.92 9.51
C VAL A 160 -33.95 -22.02 10.56
N VAL A 161 -32.81 -22.33 11.17
CA VAL A 161 -32.73 -23.37 12.22
C VAL A 161 -33.57 -22.99 13.43
N PHE A 162 -33.58 -21.74 13.86
CA PHE A 162 -34.40 -21.27 14.97
C PHE A 162 -35.89 -21.48 14.71
N PHE A 163 -36.40 -21.13 13.54
CA PHE A 163 -37.79 -21.38 13.18
C PHE A 163 -38.12 -22.88 13.08
N CYS A 164 -37.19 -23.70 12.55
CA CYS A 164 -37.38 -25.17 12.57
C CYS A 164 -37.43 -25.74 13.99
N MET A 165 -36.63 -25.23 14.92
CA MET A 165 -36.66 -25.64 16.31
C MET A 165 -37.97 -25.26 16.99
N LEU A 166 -38.49 -24.03 16.77
CA LEU A 166 -39.81 -23.59 17.28
C LEU A 166 -40.94 -24.43 16.69
N TYR A 167 -40.78 -24.85 15.41
CA TYR A 167 -41.77 -25.73 14.77
C TYR A 167 -41.89 -27.07 15.48
N ILE A 168 -40.77 -27.66 15.92
CA ILE A 168 -40.76 -28.96 16.62
C ILE A 168 -41.21 -28.82 18.09
N SER A 169 -40.54 -27.92 18.86
CA SER A 169 -40.84 -27.75 20.30
C SER A 169 -40.37 -26.39 20.81
N ILE A 170 -41.29 -25.62 21.33
CA ILE A 170 -40.98 -24.33 21.97
C ILE A 170 -40.23 -24.55 23.28
N TRP A 171 -40.62 -25.56 24.08
CA TRP A 171 -39.97 -25.86 25.36
C TRP A 171 -38.51 -26.22 25.24
N LEU A 172 -38.18 -27.13 24.31
CA LEU A 172 -36.80 -27.51 24.05
C LEU A 172 -35.99 -26.34 23.46
N THR A 173 -36.62 -25.47 22.65
CA THR A 173 -35.98 -24.27 22.09
C THR A 173 -35.62 -23.27 23.19
N LEU A 174 -36.48 -23.07 24.19
CA LEU A 174 -36.19 -22.21 25.34
C LEU A 174 -34.99 -22.74 26.15
N ILE A 175 -34.85 -24.05 26.32
CA ILE A 175 -33.69 -24.67 26.97
C ILE A 175 -32.43 -24.37 26.18
N VAL A 176 -32.45 -24.54 24.86
CA VAL A 176 -31.29 -24.23 24.00
C VAL A 176 -30.92 -22.76 24.09
N CYS A 177 -31.89 -21.85 24.06
CA CYS A 177 -31.64 -20.41 24.18
C CYS A 177 -31.04 -20.04 25.56
N ALA A 178 -31.50 -20.67 26.64
CA ALA A 178 -30.97 -20.46 28.00
C ALA A 178 -29.51 -20.92 28.11
N VAL A 179 -29.22 -22.15 27.62
CA VAL A 179 -27.83 -22.66 27.58
C VAL A 179 -26.95 -21.76 26.70
N MET A 180 -27.48 -21.28 25.57
CA MET A 180 -26.74 -20.39 24.68
C MET A 180 -26.41 -19.04 25.33
N ALA A 181 -27.37 -18.45 26.07
CA ALA A 181 -27.14 -17.23 26.83
C ALA A 181 -25.99 -17.42 27.86
N LEU A 182 -26.00 -18.57 28.57
CA LEU A 182 -24.94 -18.93 29.51
C LEU A 182 -23.56 -19.02 28.80
N ILE A 183 -23.54 -19.69 27.64
CA ILE A 183 -22.33 -19.81 26.81
C ILE A 183 -21.79 -18.41 26.40
N LEU A 184 -22.66 -17.52 25.95
CA LEU A 184 -22.25 -16.16 25.51
C LEU A 184 -21.67 -15.36 26.68
N VAL A 185 -22.23 -15.45 27.88
CA VAL A 185 -21.68 -14.80 29.07
C VAL A 185 -20.29 -15.36 29.41
N PHE A 186 -20.17 -16.70 29.38
CA PHE A 186 -18.91 -17.39 29.66
C PHE A 186 -17.82 -17.02 28.63
N VAL A 187 -18.13 -17.06 27.34
CA VAL A 187 -17.22 -16.67 26.25
C VAL A 187 -16.77 -15.23 26.40
N ARG A 188 -17.68 -14.29 26.66
CA ARG A 188 -17.36 -12.87 26.87
C ARG A 188 -16.36 -12.67 28.00
N LYS A 189 -16.52 -13.38 29.13
CA LYS A 189 -15.60 -13.31 30.28
C LYS A 189 -14.23 -13.89 29.96
N LEU A 190 -14.18 -15.00 29.21
CA LEU A 190 -12.95 -15.68 28.83
C LEU A 190 -12.16 -14.89 27.76
N THR A 191 -12.84 -14.37 26.73
CA THR A 191 -12.23 -13.58 25.65
C THR A 191 -11.54 -12.33 26.19
N GLY A 192 -12.08 -11.69 27.22
CA GLY A 192 -11.45 -10.55 27.87
C GLY A 192 -10.06 -10.88 28.47
N ARG A 193 -9.90 -12.07 29.06
CA ARG A 193 -8.61 -12.54 29.61
C ARG A 193 -7.63 -12.96 28.50
N ILE A 194 -8.12 -13.69 27.50
CA ILE A 194 -7.31 -14.14 26.35
C ILE A 194 -6.72 -12.94 25.61
N GLY A 195 -7.49 -11.85 25.43
CA GLY A 195 -7.02 -10.63 24.77
C GLY A 195 -5.79 -10.01 25.43
N GLY A 196 -5.66 -10.08 26.75
CA GLY A 196 -4.47 -9.62 27.47
C GLY A 196 -3.22 -10.43 27.13
N TYR A 197 -3.34 -11.76 27.07
CA TYR A 197 -2.22 -12.65 26.71
C TYR A 197 -1.79 -12.48 25.24
N PHE A 198 -2.73 -12.30 24.31
CA PHE A 198 -2.42 -11.99 22.92
C PHE A 198 -1.69 -10.65 22.77
N MET A 199 -2.09 -9.63 23.54
CA MET A 199 -1.37 -8.34 23.53
C MET A 199 0.08 -8.51 24.03
N ALA A 200 0.29 -9.23 25.13
CA ALA A 200 1.62 -9.51 25.65
C ALA A 200 2.48 -10.30 24.64
N GLN A 201 1.89 -11.29 23.97
CA GLN A 201 2.54 -12.04 22.89
C GLN A 201 2.96 -11.12 21.73
N GLN A 202 2.06 -10.24 21.26
CA GLN A 202 2.36 -9.32 20.15
C GLN A 202 3.45 -8.31 20.51
N THR A 203 3.44 -7.81 21.74
CA THR A 203 4.49 -6.90 22.22
C THR A 203 5.85 -7.60 22.25
N ALA A 204 5.90 -8.83 22.79
CA ALA A 204 7.13 -9.61 22.83
C ALA A 204 7.63 -10.02 21.43
N LEU A 205 6.71 -10.28 20.48
CA LEU A 205 7.05 -10.58 19.08
C LEU A 205 7.65 -9.33 18.38
N ALA A 206 7.07 -8.16 18.61
CA ALA A 206 7.59 -6.91 18.04
C ALA A 206 9.01 -6.61 18.56
N ASP A 207 9.26 -6.79 19.86
CA ASP A 207 10.58 -6.64 20.45
C ASP A 207 11.61 -7.64 19.89
N LEU A 208 11.20 -8.91 19.71
CA LEU A 208 12.04 -9.95 19.10
C LEU A 208 12.38 -9.62 17.64
N ASN A 209 11.37 -9.23 16.85
CA ASN A 209 11.56 -8.91 15.43
C ASN A 209 12.44 -7.67 15.26
N GLY A 210 12.24 -6.61 16.06
CA GLY A 210 13.10 -5.44 16.04
C GLY A 210 14.56 -5.76 16.33
N TYR A 211 14.82 -6.65 17.29
CA TYR A 211 16.17 -7.11 17.56
C TYR A 211 16.77 -7.93 16.40
N VAL A 212 15.99 -8.82 15.77
CA VAL A 212 16.45 -9.57 14.59
C VAL A 212 16.80 -8.63 13.45
N GLU A 213 15.96 -7.64 13.17
CA GLU A 213 16.21 -6.62 12.14
C GLU A 213 17.50 -5.83 12.41
N GLU A 214 17.69 -5.38 13.65
CA GLU A 214 18.93 -4.71 14.09
C GLU A 214 20.16 -5.59 13.84
N MET A 215 20.10 -6.88 14.22
CA MET A 215 21.22 -7.83 14.04
C MET A 215 21.48 -8.15 12.57
N VAL A 216 20.46 -8.24 11.73
CA VAL A 216 20.60 -8.45 10.27
C VAL A 216 21.31 -7.25 9.64
N ASN A 217 20.85 -6.03 9.95
CA ASN A 217 21.45 -4.80 9.44
C ASN A 217 22.88 -4.59 9.96
N GLY A 218 23.12 -4.94 11.24
CA GLY A 218 24.42 -4.84 11.90
C GLY A 218 25.33 -6.06 11.77
N GLN A 219 25.00 -7.06 10.94
CA GLN A 219 25.71 -8.34 10.90
C GLN A 219 27.22 -8.22 10.64
N LYS A 220 27.64 -7.25 9.80
CA LYS A 220 29.07 -6.99 9.56
C LYS A 220 29.77 -6.53 10.86
N VAL A 221 29.12 -5.68 11.64
CA VAL A 221 29.65 -5.16 12.92
C VAL A 221 29.75 -6.30 13.93
N VAL A 222 28.68 -7.11 14.07
CA VAL A 222 28.67 -8.30 14.95
C VAL A 222 29.85 -9.22 14.63
N LYS A 223 30.13 -9.45 13.34
CA LYS A 223 31.25 -10.32 12.87
C LYS A 223 32.61 -9.73 13.18
N VAL A 224 32.82 -8.44 12.87
CA VAL A 224 34.12 -7.76 13.06
C VAL A 224 34.50 -7.72 14.55
N PHE A 225 33.51 -7.50 15.43
CA PHE A 225 33.74 -7.43 16.88
C PHE A 225 33.56 -8.77 17.62
N CYS A 226 33.30 -9.87 16.90
CA CYS A 226 33.13 -11.22 17.45
C CYS A 226 32.06 -11.31 18.55
N HIS A 227 30.93 -10.59 18.37
CA HIS A 227 29.83 -10.52 19.34
C HIS A 227 28.72 -11.55 19.09
N GLU A 228 28.96 -12.62 18.31
CA GLU A 228 27.94 -13.61 17.92
C GLU A 228 27.32 -14.32 19.14
N GLU A 229 28.15 -14.72 20.12
CA GLU A 229 27.63 -15.45 21.28
C GLU A 229 26.76 -14.57 22.18
N GLN A 230 27.12 -13.29 22.33
CA GLN A 230 26.31 -12.31 23.07
C GLN A 230 24.98 -12.05 22.36
N SER A 231 25.02 -11.87 21.03
CA SER A 231 23.82 -11.68 20.20
C SER A 231 22.89 -12.90 20.27
N LYS A 232 23.44 -14.12 20.23
CA LYS A 232 22.68 -15.36 20.42
C LYS A 232 22.06 -15.46 21.81
N ALA A 233 22.79 -15.07 22.84
CA ALA A 233 22.29 -15.11 24.21
C ALA A 233 21.11 -14.16 24.41
N GLU A 234 21.20 -12.93 23.88
CA GLU A 234 20.12 -11.94 23.96
C GLU A 234 18.91 -12.37 23.12
N LEU A 235 19.13 -12.94 21.91
CA LEU A 235 18.04 -13.51 21.11
C LEU A 235 17.32 -14.62 21.87
N ARG A 236 18.06 -15.54 22.52
CA ARG A 236 17.48 -16.61 23.33
C ARG A 236 16.64 -16.07 24.49
N ARG A 237 17.07 -15.00 25.14
CA ARG A 237 16.33 -14.33 26.21
C ARG A 237 15.00 -13.78 25.70
N ARG A 238 15.02 -12.99 24.61
CA ARG A 238 13.82 -12.40 24.01
C ARG A 238 12.88 -13.47 23.45
N ASN A 239 13.42 -14.48 22.78
CA ASN A 239 12.66 -15.60 22.24
C ASN A 239 11.97 -16.42 23.35
N ARG A 240 12.61 -16.59 24.50
CA ARG A 240 11.98 -17.23 25.69
C ARG A 240 10.78 -16.44 26.18
N VAL A 241 10.91 -15.12 26.33
CA VAL A 241 9.81 -14.23 26.74
C VAL A 241 8.64 -14.32 25.76
N TRP A 242 8.95 -14.27 24.45
CA TRP A 242 7.91 -14.46 23.43
C TRP A 242 7.27 -15.85 23.51
N ALA A 243 8.06 -16.93 23.60
CA ALA A 243 7.56 -18.30 23.66
C ALA A 243 6.65 -18.55 24.88
N GLU A 244 7.01 -18.01 26.06
CA GLU A 244 6.16 -18.12 27.26
C GLU A 244 4.81 -17.39 27.09
N ASN A 245 4.83 -16.18 26.55
CA ASN A 245 3.60 -15.42 26.26
C ASN A 245 2.77 -16.10 25.16
N ALA A 246 3.41 -16.61 24.11
CA ALA A 246 2.77 -17.35 23.04
C ALA A 246 2.13 -18.66 23.53
N ALA A 247 2.84 -19.40 24.39
CA ALA A 247 2.30 -20.62 24.99
C ALA A 247 1.06 -20.34 25.86
N ARG A 248 1.08 -19.28 26.66
CA ARG A 248 -0.08 -18.87 27.48
C ARG A 248 -1.26 -18.42 26.60
N ALA A 249 -1.00 -17.55 25.62
CA ALA A 249 -2.03 -17.05 24.71
C ALA A 249 -2.66 -18.18 23.89
N SER A 250 -1.82 -18.99 23.22
CA SER A 250 -2.27 -20.11 22.39
C SER A 250 -2.88 -21.23 23.19
N GLY A 251 -2.36 -21.56 24.36
CA GLY A 251 -2.90 -22.58 25.26
C GLY A 251 -4.33 -22.23 25.69
N MET A 252 -4.58 -20.99 26.12
CA MET A 252 -5.92 -20.54 26.47
C MET A 252 -6.86 -20.43 25.25
N ALA A 253 -6.37 -19.95 24.12
CA ALA A 253 -7.16 -19.86 22.90
C ALA A 253 -7.56 -21.24 22.37
N ASN A 254 -6.61 -22.18 22.35
CA ASN A 254 -6.84 -23.55 21.86
C ASN A 254 -7.73 -24.38 22.80
N SER A 255 -7.78 -24.07 24.09
CA SER A 255 -8.69 -24.72 25.03
C SER A 255 -10.15 -24.26 24.85
N MET A 256 -10.39 -23.13 24.17
CA MET A 256 -11.73 -22.59 23.95
C MET A 256 -12.62 -23.53 23.12
N MET A 257 -12.07 -24.10 22.01
CA MET A 257 -12.83 -25.02 21.16
C MET A 257 -13.27 -26.30 21.88
N PRO A 258 -12.39 -27.06 22.60
CA PRO A 258 -12.83 -28.20 23.41
C PRO A 258 -13.86 -27.84 24.48
N MET A 259 -13.72 -26.68 25.14
CA MET A 259 -14.69 -26.21 26.13
C MET A 259 -16.08 -25.95 25.50
N MET A 260 -16.08 -25.26 24.34
CA MET A 260 -17.33 -25.03 23.59
C MET A 260 -17.99 -26.34 23.16
N ASN A 261 -17.21 -27.31 22.69
CA ASN A 261 -17.72 -28.65 22.35
C ASN A 261 -18.25 -29.37 23.55
N ALA A 262 -17.57 -29.33 24.72
CA ALA A 262 -18.06 -29.95 25.96
C ALA A 262 -19.41 -29.38 26.41
N VAL A 263 -19.59 -28.05 26.31
CA VAL A 263 -20.88 -27.42 26.61
C VAL A 263 -21.94 -27.83 25.58
N GLY A 264 -21.59 -27.97 24.30
CA GLY A 264 -22.47 -28.51 23.27
C GLY A 264 -22.91 -29.95 23.52
N TYR A 265 -22.00 -30.80 24.01
CA TYR A 265 -22.35 -32.17 24.45
C TYR A 265 -23.25 -32.17 25.69
N LEU A 266 -23.00 -31.29 26.66
CA LEU A 266 -23.88 -31.16 27.84
C LEU A 266 -25.27 -30.70 27.39
N GLN A 267 -25.38 -29.71 26.50
CA GLN A 267 -26.65 -29.30 25.91
C GLN A 267 -27.36 -30.46 25.22
N TYR A 268 -26.63 -31.26 24.44
CA TYR A 268 -27.16 -32.45 23.77
C TYR A 268 -27.77 -33.45 24.78
N VAL A 269 -27.06 -33.75 25.88
CA VAL A 269 -27.54 -34.63 26.95
C VAL A 269 -28.78 -34.07 27.62
N ILE A 270 -28.80 -32.78 27.95
CA ILE A 270 -29.97 -32.11 28.56
C ILE A 270 -31.19 -32.24 27.64
N ILE A 271 -31.06 -31.97 26.36
CA ILE A 271 -32.15 -32.07 25.38
C ILE A 271 -32.63 -33.53 25.25
N ALA A 272 -31.71 -34.50 25.20
CA ALA A 272 -32.04 -35.91 25.08
C ALA A 272 -32.81 -36.41 26.31
N VAL A 273 -32.37 -36.05 27.52
CA VAL A 273 -33.04 -36.45 28.78
C VAL A 273 -34.40 -35.77 28.91
N VAL A 274 -34.46 -34.44 28.74
CA VAL A 274 -35.72 -33.71 28.87
C VAL A 274 -36.73 -34.12 27.76
N GLY A 275 -36.27 -34.19 26.51
CA GLY A 275 -37.08 -34.63 25.39
C GLY A 275 -37.56 -36.08 25.54
N GLY A 276 -36.68 -36.98 25.99
CA GLY A 276 -37.03 -38.37 26.27
C GLY A 276 -38.04 -38.52 27.40
N THR A 277 -37.84 -37.81 28.50
CA THR A 277 -38.84 -37.83 29.63
C THR A 277 -40.20 -37.26 29.21
N MET A 278 -40.21 -36.17 28.42
CA MET A 278 -41.45 -35.60 27.87
C MET A 278 -42.17 -36.59 26.95
N ALA A 279 -41.43 -37.30 26.12
CA ALA A 279 -42.00 -38.32 25.21
C ALA A 279 -42.58 -39.53 25.97
N ILE A 280 -41.83 -40.07 26.96
CA ILE A 280 -42.26 -41.23 27.77
C ILE A 280 -43.46 -40.88 28.67
N ALA A 281 -43.43 -39.69 29.27
CA ALA A 281 -44.54 -39.22 30.15
C ALA A 281 -45.74 -38.75 29.35
N GLY A 282 -45.74 -38.70 28.04
CA GLY A 282 -46.83 -38.22 27.19
C GLY A 282 -47.24 -36.77 27.46
N THR A 283 -46.27 -35.95 27.96
CA THR A 283 -46.56 -34.56 28.29
C THR A 283 -46.83 -33.73 27.01
N PRO A 284 -47.81 -32.76 27.07
CA PRO A 284 -48.11 -31.93 25.92
C PRO A 284 -46.90 -31.14 25.47
N ASN A 285 -46.49 -31.30 24.22
CA ASN A 285 -45.45 -30.50 23.58
C ASN A 285 -46.13 -29.36 22.81
N LEU A 286 -45.64 -28.14 23.01
CA LEU A 286 -46.10 -26.97 22.28
C LEU A 286 -45.11 -26.70 21.11
N GLY A 287 -45.59 -26.87 19.88
CA GLY A 287 -44.91 -26.46 18.65
C GLY A 287 -45.66 -25.31 17.98
N LEU A 288 -45.09 -24.76 16.92
CA LEU A 288 -45.69 -23.67 16.11
C LEU A 288 -47.03 -24.11 15.47
N THR A 289 -47.24 -25.40 15.27
CA THR A 289 -48.46 -26.01 14.69
C THR A 289 -49.50 -26.40 15.73
N GLY A 290 -49.27 -26.13 17.03
CA GLY A 290 -50.16 -26.45 18.12
C GLY A 290 -49.58 -27.47 19.11
N MET A 291 -50.46 -28.02 19.96
CA MET A 291 -50.09 -29.06 20.94
C MET A 291 -50.00 -30.43 20.27
N ASN A 292 -48.91 -31.15 20.49
CA ASN A 292 -48.68 -32.53 20.05
C ASN A 292 -47.88 -33.30 21.12
N THR A 293 -47.63 -34.58 20.88
CA THR A 293 -46.69 -35.38 21.70
C THR A 293 -45.35 -35.48 21.00
N LEU A 294 -44.24 -35.40 21.77
CA LEU A 294 -42.91 -35.57 21.22
C LEU A 294 -42.70 -37.02 20.76
N THR A 295 -42.29 -37.17 19.52
CA THR A 295 -41.91 -38.46 18.94
C THR A 295 -40.39 -38.67 18.98
N LEU A 296 -39.93 -39.89 18.76
CA LEU A 296 -38.52 -40.24 18.70
C LEU A 296 -37.81 -39.48 17.55
N GLY A 297 -38.48 -39.38 16.38
CA GLY A 297 -37.97 -38.66 15.23
C GLY A 297 -37.87 -37.13 15.48
N MET A 298 -38.84 -36.55 16.21
CA MET A 298 -38.79 -35.15 16.64
C MET A 298 -37.59 -34.88 17.53
N ILE A 299 -37.31 -35.75 18.52
CA ILE A 299 -36.14 -35.61 19.40
C ILE A 299 -34.84 -35.70 18.59
N ALA A 300 -34.71 -36.71 17.72
CA ALA A 300 -33.51 -36.88 16.87
C ALA A 300 -33.26 -35.68 15.96
N SER A 301 -34.31 -35.15 15.31
CA SER A 301 -34.23 -33.93 14.50
C SER A 301 -33.85 -32.72 15.34
N PHE A 302 -34.44 -32.54 16.52
CA PHE A 302 -34.15 -31.41 17.41
C PHE A 302 -32.70 -31.44 17.90
N LEU A 303 -32.15 -32.60 18.24
CA LEU A 303 -30.76 -32.79 18.63
C LEU A 303 -29.81 -32.36 17.51
N THR A 304 -30.15 -32.69 16.25
CA THR A 304 -29.33 -32.26 15.07
C THR A 304 -29.44 -30.76 14.84
N LEU A 305 -30.65 -30.17 14.91
CA LEU A 305 -30.88 -28.73 14.78
C LEU A 305 -30.18 -27.94 15.88
N SER A 306 -30.14 -28.43 17.13
CA SER A 306 -29.48 -27.75 18.24
C SER A 306 -27.96 -27.56 17.99
N ARG A 307 -27.30 -28.55 17.38
CA ARG A 307 -25.90 -28.41 16.92
C ARG A 307 -25.78 -27.41 15.78
N GLY A 308 -26.71 -27.45 14.82
CA GLY A 308 -26.79 -26.48 13.71
C GLY A 308 -27.00 -25.04 14.17
N PHE A 309 -27.58 -24.84 15.37
CA PHE A 309 -27.78 -23.52 15.97
C PHE A 309 -26.53 -22.97 16.67
N THR A 310 -25.73 -23.82 17.30
CA THR A 310 -24.56 -23.42 18.08
C THR A 310 -23.37 -23.05 17.20
N ASN A 311 -23.10 -23.77 16.12
CA ASN A 311 -21.95 -23.57 15.24
C ASN A 311 -21.86 -22.19 14.58
N PRO A 312 -22.94 -21.63 13.98
CA PRO A 312 -22.89 -20.32 13.34
C PRO A 312 -22.53 -19.17 14.29
N ILE A 313 -22.86 -19.27 15.59
CA ILE A 313 -22.56 -18.23 16.58
C ILE A 313 -21.04 -18.07 16.77
N SER A 314 -20.32 -19.19 16.86
CA SER A 314 -18.85 -19.17 16.91
C SER A 314 -18.25 -18.59 15.63
N GLN A 315 -18.81 -18.92 14.47
CA GLN A 315 -18.38 -18.39 13.18
C GLN A 315 -18.60 -16.87 13.08
N ILE A 316 -19.75 -16.35 13.52
CA ILE A 316 -20.02 -14.90 13.53
C ILE A 316 -18.97 -14.16 14.34
N SER A 317 -18.59 -14.67 15.52
CA SER A 317 -17.57 -14.04 16.37
C SER A 317 -16.21 -13.97 15.68
N ASN A 318 -15.79 -15.02 14.98
CA ASN A 318 -14.54 -15.06 14.23
C ASN A 318 -14.57 -14.09 13.04
N GLN A 319 -15.67 -14.07 12.29
CA GLN A 319 -15.82 -13.17 11.14
C GLN A 319 -15.87 -11.70 11.55
N PHE A 320 -16.43 -11.38 12.71
CA PHE A 320 -16.46 -10.01 13.21
C PHE A 320 -15.05 -9.44 13.40
N ASN A 321 -14.13 -10.20 13.99
CA ASN A 321 -12.74 -9.77 14.15
C ASN A 321 -12.05 -9.55 12.79
N SER A 322 -12.26 -10.47 11.85
CA SER A 322 -11.74 -10.35 10.49
C SER A 322 -12.25 -9.10 9.78
N ILE A 323 -13.54 -8.79 9.91
CA ILE A 323 -14.15 -7.59 9.33
C ILE A 323 -13.57 -6.32 9.96
N VAL A 324 -13.43 -6.26 11.29
CA VAL A 324 -12.86 -5.08 11.97
C VAL A 324 -11.42 -4.83 11.53
N THR A 325 -10.60 -5.88 11.41
CA THR A 325 -9.22 -5.76 10.91
C THR A 325 -9.17 -5.26 9.47
N ALA A 326 -10.01 -5.82 8.59
CA ALA A 326 -10.07 -5.40 7.20
C ALA A 326 -10.60 -3.96 7.02
N LEU A 327 -11.55 -3.53 7.86
CA LEU A 327 -12.03 -2.14 7.86
C LEU A 327 -10.94 -1.16 8.32
N ALA A 328 -10.07 -1.55 9.25
CA ALA A 328 -8.91 -0.73 9.62
C ALA A 328 -7.94 -0.58 8.43
N GLY A 329 -7.66 -1.66 7.67
CA GLY A 329 -6.90 -1.60 6.42
C GLY A 329 -7.59 -0.73 5.36
N ALA A 330 -8.91 -0.90 5.17
CA ALA A 330 -9.70 -0.07 4.26
C ALA A 330 -9.64 1.42 4.63
N SER A 331 -9.68 1.75 5.92
CA SER A 331 -9.56 3.14 6.39
C SER A 331 -8.22 3.75 5.99
N ARG A 332 -7.11 3.01 6.09
CA ARG A 332 -5.79 3.48 5.62
C ARG A 332 -5.75 3.65 4.10
N ILE A 333 -6.29 2.69 3.34
CA ILE A 333 -6.41 2.80 1.88
C ILE A 333 -7.21 4.05 1.49
N PHE A 334 -8.36 4.29 2.13
CA PHE A 334 -9.18 5.46 1.81
C PHE A 334 -8.53 6.76 2.26
N ALA A 335 -7.83 6.80 3.39
CA ALA A 335 -7.04 7.96 3.80
C ALA A 335 -5.96 8.30 2.76
N PHE A 336 -5.27 7.28 2.21
CA PHE A 336 -4.33 7.45 1.10
C PHE A 336 -5.03 7.99 -0.17
N MET A 337 -6.19 7.46 -0.53
CA MET A 337 -6.96 7.92 -1.70
C MET A 337 -7.52 9.34 -1.54
N ASP A 338 -7.77 9.77 -0.31
CA ASP A 338 -8.31 11.10 0.04
C ASP A 338 -7.21 12.13 0.31
N ALA A 339 -5.91 11.72 0.32
CA ALA A 339 -4.80 12.65 0.46
C ALA A 339 -4.85 13.75 -0.62
N GLU A 340 -4.44 14.95 -0.28
CA GLU A 340 -4.49 16.07 -1.22
C GLU A 340 -3.53 15.84 -2.41
N PRO A 341 -4.01 16.00 -3.67
CA PRO A 341 -3.15 15.90 -4.84
C PRO A 341 -2.20 17.10 -4.91
N GLU A 342 -1.15 16.97 -5.72
CA GLU A 342 -0.31 18.12 -6.04
C GLU A 342 -1.14 19.20 -6.75
N THR A 343 -1.16 20.41 -6.17
CA THR A 343 -1.84 21.57 -6.76
C THR A 343 -0.99 22.21 -7.86
N ASP A 344 -1.60 22.61 -8.96
CA ASP A 344 -0.94 23.33 -10.05
C ASP A 344 -1.87 24.41 -10.62
N ASP A 345 -1.71 25.63 -10.12
CA ASP A 345 -2.45 26.80 -10.58
C ASP A 345 -1.70 27.56 -11.70
N GLY A 346 -0.65 26.95 -12.26
CA GLY A 346 0.13 27.53 -13.36
C GLY A 346 -0.67 27.63 -14.65
N TYR A 347 -0.54 28.77 -15.33
CA TYR A 347 -1.20 29.05 -16.60
C TYR A 347 -0.22 29.39 -17.73
N VAL A 348 1.05 29.62 -17.41
CA VAL A 348 2.12 29.78 -18.40
C VAL A 348 2.56 28.41 -18.87
N THR A 349 2.64 28.21 -20.18
CA THR A 349 2.97 26.91 -20.81
C THR A 349 4.23 27.01 -21.64
N LEU A 350 4.92 25.88 -21.80
CA LEU A 350 6.09 25.75 -22.66
C LEU A 350 5.67 25.28 -24.06
N VAL A 351 6.05 26.06 -25.09
CA VAL A 351 5.69 25.78 -26.48
C VAL A 351 6.92 25.79 -27.38
N ASN A 352 6.85 25.06 -28.51
CA ASN A 352 7.83 25.23 -29.57
C ASN A 352 7.63 26.60 -30.23
N ALA A 353 8.73 27.29 -30.58
CA ALA A 353 8.69 28.60 -31.15
C ALA A 353 9.56 28.71 -32.41
N THR A 354 9.20 29.62 -33.29
CA THR A 354 10.04 30.15 -34.38
C THR A 354 10.35 31.60 -34.10
N GLU A 355 11.50 32.06 -34.53
CA GLU A 355 11.91 33.47 -34.42
C GLU A 355 11.89 34.09 -35.81
N GLU A 356 10.93 34.98 -36.07
CA GLU A 356 10.79 35.73 -37.32
C GLU A 356 10.88 37.22 -37.02
N ASN A 357 11.85 37.93 -37.67
CA ASN A 357 12.08 39.35 -37.47
C ASN A 357 12.27 39.80 -36.02
N GLY A 358 12.85 38.93 -35.17
CA GLY A 358 13.07 39.18 -33.74
C GLY A 358 11.83 39.01 -32.87
N MET A 359 10.74 38.50 -33.44
CA MET A 359 9.51 38.14 -32.70
C MET A 359 9.36 36.63 -32.64
N LEU A 360 9.03 36.13 -31.43
CA LEU A 360 8.77 34.72 -31.20
C LEU A 360 7.30 34.40 -31.53
N ALA A 361 7.09 33.34 -32.30
CA ALA A 361 5.77 32.81 -32.64
C ALA A 361 5.69 31.33 -32.31
N GLU A 362 4.55 30.89 -31.80
CA GLU A 362 4.29 29.48 -31.51
C GLU A 362 4.19 28.65 -32.79
N THR A 363 4.74 27.43 -32.77
CA THR A 363 4.67 26.48 -33.88
C THR A 363 4.37 25.08 -33.39
N ASP A 364 3.70 24.29 -34.20
CA ASP A 364 3.41 22.87 -33.91
C ASP A 364 4.61 21.96 -34.22
N HIS A 365 5.63 22.47 -34.92
CA HIS A 365 6.80 21.70 -35.30
C HIS A 365 7.92 21.83 -34.27
N HIS A 366 8.68 20.74 -34.07
CA HIS A 366 9.88 20.78 -33.25
C HIS A 366 10.98 21.57 -33.95
N THR A 367 11.33 22.73 -33.40
CA THR A 367 12.32 23.65 -33.97
C THR A 367 13.63 23.67 -33.20
N GLY A 368 13.69 23.01 -32.01
CA GLY A 368 14.79 23.18 -31.06
C GLY A 368 14.75 24.50 -30.29
N LEU A 369 13.84 25.41 -30.61
CA LEU A 369 13.63 26.66 -29.89
C LEU A 369 12.36 26.57 -29.07
N TRP A 370 12.47 26.85 -27.77
CA TRP A 370 11.34 26.82 -26.82
C TRP A 370 11.03 28.22 -26.30
N ALA A 371 9.77 28.51 -26.06
CA ALA A 371 9.32 29.75 -25.46
C ALA A 371 8.24 29.53 -24.42
N TRP A 372 8.21 30.39 -23.41
CA TRP A 372 7.15 30.51 -22.45
C TRP A 372 5.98 31.30 -23.06
N LYS A 373 4.82 30.68 -23.22
CA LYS A 373 3.57 31.32 -23.62
C LYS A 373 2.88 31.83 -22.37
N HIS A 374 2.88 33.14 -22.18
CA HIS A 374 2.31 33.80 -21.01
C HIS A 374 1.04 34.60 -21.42
N PRO A 375 -0.16 34.04 -21.18
CA PRO A 375 -1.41 34.77 -21.38
C PRO A 375 -1.62 35.78 -20.25
N HIS A 376 -2.09 37.00 -20.62
CA HIS A 376 -2.40 38.06 -19.68
C HIS A 376 -3.92 38.24 -19.53
N GLY A 377 -4.36 38.89 -18.44
CA GLY A 377 -5.77 39.08 -18.13
C GLY A 377 -6.53 40.00 -19.11
N ASP A 378 -5.81 40.76 -19.94
CA ASP A 378 -6.33 41.62 -21.02
C ASP A 378 -6.51 40.87 -22.36
N GLY A 379 -6.25 39.56 -22.40
CA GLY A 379 -6.33 38.72 -23.59
C GLY A 379 -5.08 38.76 -24.47
N THR A 380 -4.05 39.52 -24.11
CA THR A 380 -2.75 39.49 -24.81
C THR A 380 -1.93 38.27 -24.41
N VAL A 381 -1.03 37.83 -25.31
CA VAL A 381 -0.10 36.71 -25.04
C VAL A 381 1.32 37.22 -25.32
N THR A 382 2.21 37.03 -24.37
CA THR A 382 3.65 37.31 -24.59
C THR A 382 4.40 35.98 -24.68
N TYR A 383 5.39 35.93 -25.58
CA TYR A 383 6.31 34.83 -25.71
C TYR A 383 7.67 35.27 -25.21
N THR A 384 8.23 34.50 -24.23
CA THR A 384 9.55 34.74 -23.67
C THR A 384 10.42 33.53 -24.01
N LYS A 385 11.58 33.78 -24.64
CA LYS A 385 12.52 32.71 -24.99
C LYS A 385 12.94 31.95 -23.74
N LEU A 386 12.92 30.61 -23.82
CA LEU A 386 13.47 29.76 -22.78
C LEU A 386 15.00 29.88 -22.82
N ALA A 387 15.59 30.61 -21.88
CA ALA A 387 17.02 30.88 -21.80
C ALA A 387 17.68 30.23 -20.58
N GLY A 388 16.88 29.95 -19.54
CA GLY A 388 17.37 29.30 -18.34
C GLY A 388 17.89 30.25 -17.26
N ARG A 389 17.40 31.48 -17.22
CA ARG A 389 17.71 32.43 -16.14
C ARG A 389 16.88 32.12 -14.90
N VAL A 390 17.53 31.83 -13.76
CA VAL A 390 16.85 31.56 -12.49
C VAL A 390 17.23 32.59 -11.44
N VAL A 391 16.23 33.17 -10.78
CA VAL A 391 16.41 34.20 -9.74
C VAL A 391 15.57 33.86 -8.51
N PHE A 392 16.20 33.82 -7.35
CA PHE A 392 15.55 33.81 -6.04
C PHE A 392 15.64 35.22 -5.44
N ASP A 393 14.56 35.70 -4.90
CA ASP A 393 14.37 37.05 -4.39
C ASP A 393 13.77 36.96 -3.00
N HIS A 394 14.61 37.09 -1.96
CA HIS A 394 14.28 37.00 -0.54
C HIS A 394 13.40 35.78 -0.19
N VAL A 395 13.90 34.58 -0.50
CA VAL A 395 13.15 33.33 -0.30
C VAL A 395 13.42 32.73 1.08
N ASP A 396 12.35 32.59 1.86
CA ASP A 396 12.32 31.79 3.09
C ASP A 396 11.56 30.49 2.87
N PHE A 397 12.07 29.39 3.45
CA PHE A 397 11.45 28.08 3.25
C PHE A 397 11.70 27.13 4.42
N GLY A 398 10.66 26.38 4.79
CA GLY A 398 10.70 25.22 5.70
C GLY A 398 9.81 24.08 5.24
N TYR A 399 10.25 22.83 5.45
CA TYR A 399 9.44 21.64 5.15
C TYR A 399 8.24 21.49 6.10
N THR A 400 8.36 22.06 7.30
CA THR A 400 7.30 22.13 8.31
C THR A 400 7.16 23.58 8.80
N PRO A 401 5.96 24.01 9.22
CA PRO A 401 5.75 25.40 9.68
C PRO A 401 6.65 25.83 10.85
N ASP A 402 7.09 24.85 11.66
CA ASP A 402 7.85 25.11 12.89
C ASP A 402 9.37 25.14 12.67
N LYS A 403 9.87 24.80 11.46
CA LYS A 403 11.30 24.71 11.19
C LYS A 403 11.63 25.26 9.82
N GLU A 404 12.15 26.47 9.78
CA GLU A 404 12.75 27.04 8.58
C GLU A 404 14.10 26.41 8.30
N VAL A 405 14.40 26.21 7.01
CA VAL A 405 15.63 25.60 6.49
C VAL A 405 16.41 26.57 5.63
N LEU A 406 15.73 27.47 4.93
CA LEU A 406 16.34 28.55 4.14
C LEU A 406 15.86 29.89 4.68
N HIS A 407 16.80 30.84 4.79
CA HIS A 407 16.57 32.15 5.35
C HIS A 407 17.09 33.24 4.41
N ASP A 408 16.18 34.06 3.90
CA ASP A 408 16.50 35.24 3.05
C ASP A 408 17.41 34.91 1.87
N ILE A 409 17.10 33.83 1.15
CA ILE A 409 17.91 33.39 0.01
C ILE A 409 17.70 34.32 -1.17
N THR A 410 18.78 35.01 -1.53
CA THR A 410 18.85 35.85 -2.73
C THR A 410 19.97 35.32 -3.62
N LEU A 411 19.60 34.76 -4.78
CA LEU A 411 20.55 34.26 -5.78
C LEU A 411 20.07 34.51 -7.20
N TYR A 412 21.00 34.55 -8.12
CA TYR A 412 20.71 34.58 -9.54
C TYR A 412 21.73 33.72 -10.31
N ALA A 413 21.25 33.07 -11.37
CA ALA A 413 22.04 32.37 -12.36
C ALA A 413 21.66 32.91 -13.75
N GLU A 414 22.62 33.43 -14.48
CA GLU A 414 22.41 33.89 -15.86
C GLU A 414 22.46 32.70 -16.84
N PRO A 415 21.83 32.79 -18.01
CA PRO A 415 21.88 31.75 -19.03
C PRO A 415 23.30 31.26 -19.33
N GLY A 416 23.48 29.94 -19.31
CA GLY A 416 24.79 29.30 -19.58
C GLY A 416 25.78 29.31 -18.40
N GLN A 417 25.43 29.88 -17.24
CA GLN A 417 26.32 29.88 -16.07
C GLN A 417 26.26 28.55 -15.30
N LYS A 418 27.41 28.12 -14.82
CA LYS A 418 27.58 27.01 -13.88
C LYS A 418 27.65 27.57 -12.46
N VAL A 419 26.64 27.27 -11.65
CA VAL A 419 26.51 27.68 -10.24
C VAL A 419 26.76 26.47 -9.35
N ALA A 420 27.77 26.53 -8.48
CA ALA A 420 28.07 25.48 -7.51
C ALA A 420 27.62 25.87 -6.10
N PHE A 421 26.88 25.00 -5.46
CA PHE A 421 26.52 25.10 -4.04
C PHE A 421 27.49 24.29 -3.19
N VAL A 422 28.11 24.95 -2.22
CA VAL A 422 29.07 24.38 -1.28
C VAL A 422 28.64 24.67 0.16
N GLY A 423 28.92 23.78 1.08
CA GLY A 423 28.57 23.94 2.51
C GLY A 423 28.36 22.58 3.18
N ALA A 424 28.24 22.57 4.49
CA ALA A 424 28.05 21.37 5.29
C ALA A 424 26.74 20.63 4.94
N THR A 425 26.66 19.36 5.34
CA THR A 425 25.42 18.58 5.24
C THR A 425 24.31 19.28 6.06
N GLY A 426 23.13 19.44 5.46
CA GLY A 426 22.03 20.17 6.09
C GLY A 426 22.06 21.70 5.92
N ALA A 427 23.05 22.29 5.25
CA ALA A 427 23.11 23.74 4.98
C ALA A 427 22.01 24.27 4.03
N GLY A 428 21.19 23.40 3.42
CA GLY A 428 20.07 23.81 2.55
C GLY A 428 20.33 23.65 1.05
N LYS A 429 21.45 23.06 0.62
CA LYS A 429 21.82 22.88 -0.82
C LYS A 429 20.75 22.15 -1.62
N THR A 430 20.33 20.95 -1.18
CA THR A 430 19.30 20.14 -1.81
C THR A 430 17.92 20.80 -1.73
N THR A 431 17.67 21.62 -0.71
CA THR A 431 16.42 22.37 -0.59
C THR A 431 16.29 23.41 -1.71
N ILE A 432 17.36 24.13 -2.05
CA ILE A 432 17.37 25.08 -3.18
C ILE A 432 17.01 24.35 -4.50
N THR A 433 17.62 23.20 -4.76
CA THR A 433 17.34 22.43 -5.99
C THR A 433 15.90 21.88 -6.02
N ASN A 434 15.36 21.46 -4.87
CA ASN A 434 13.95 21.06 -4.74
C ASN A 434 12.99 22.21 -5.06
N LEU A 435 13.33 23.44 -4.68
CA LEU A 435 12.53 24.63 -4.98
C LEU A 435 12.62 25.02 -6.45
N ILE A 436 13.78 24.87 -7.12
CA ILE A 436 13.92 25.09 -8.58
C ILE A 436 12.99 24.13 -9.35
N ASN A 437 12.92 22.84 -8.93
CA ASN A 437 12.03 21.85 -9.52
C ASN A 437 10.54 22.04 -9.11
N ARG A 438 10.28 22.99 -8.23
CA ARG A 438 8.94 23.22 -7.67
C ARG A 438 8.31 21.92 -7.12
N PHE A 439 9.13 21.10 -6.42
CA PHE A 439 8.63 19.97 -5.63
C PHE A 439 7.90 20.45 -4.38
N TYR A 440 8.25 21.66 -3.95
CA TYR A 440 7.63 22.40 -2.86
C TYR A 440 7.34 23.81 -3.32
N ASP A 441 6.21 24.36 -2.92
CA ASP A 441 5.87 25.77 -3.12
C ASP A 441 6.38 26.59 -1.93
N ILE A 442 6.89 27.81 -2.18
CA ILE A 442 7.41 28.74 -1.15
C ILE A 442 6.27 29.51 -0.50
N ALA A 443 6.42 29.82 0.77
CA ALA A 443 5.48 30.65 1.52
C ALA A 443 5.79 32.15 1.38
N ASP A 444 7.07 32.51 1.34
CA ASP A 444 7.53 33.92 1.22
C ASP A 444 8.65 34.05 0.20
N GLY A 445 8.85 35.28 -0.32
CA GLY A 445 9.77 35.58 -1.39
C GLY A 445 9.23 35.27 -2.80
N LYS A 446 10.13 35.27 -3.79
CA LYS A 446 9.80 34.96 -5.20
C LYS A 446 10.91 34.18 -5.87
N ILE A 447 10.53 33.15 -6.63
CA ILE A 447 11.44 32.48 -7.56
C ILE A 447 10.97 32.79 -8.97
N ARG A 448 11.88 33.30 -9.82
CA ARG A 448 11.58 33.62 -11.22
C ARG A 448 12.43 32.75 -12.14
N TYR A 449 11.79 32.28 -13.19
CA TYR A 449 12.45 31.58 -14.30
C TYR A 449 12.20 32.36 -15.58
N ASP A 450 13.29 32.81 -16.22
CA ASP A 450 13.25 33.73 -17.36
C ASP A 450 12.38 34.98 -17.11
N GLY A 451 12.42 35.52 -15.87
CA GLY A 451 11.64 36.68 -15.44
C GLY A 451 10.21 36.36 -15.00
N ILE A 452 9.71 35.15 -15.26
CA ILE A 452 8.36 34.73 -14.91
C ILE A 452 8.40 34.06 -13.52
N ASN A 453 7.44 34.42 -12.63
CA ASN A 453 7.32 33.73 -11.35
C ASN A 453 6.95 32.27 -11.58
N ILE A 454 7.74 31.33 -11.00
CA ILE A 454 7.54 29.89 -11.20
C ILE A 454 6.14 29.40 -10.79
N ASN A 455 5.48 30.07 -9.87
CA ASN A 455 4.11 29.72 -9.45
C ASN A 455 3.08 29.94 -10.58
N LYS A 456 3.40 30.78 -11.57
CA LYS A 456 2.57 31.01 -12.76
C LYS A 456 2.81 30.00 -13.87
N ILE A 457 3.95 29.28 -13.84
CA ILE A 457 4.31 28.27 -14.84
C ILE A 457 3.68 26.93 -14.43
N ARG A 458 3.09 26.21 -15.38
CA ARG A 458 2.58 24.86 -15.13
C ARG A 458 3.72 23.95 -14.69
N LYS A 459 3.53 23.20 -13.60
CA LYS A 459 4.57 22.33 -13.03
C LYS A 459 5.12 21.32 -14.05
N ALA A 460 4.25 20.76 -14.89
CA ALA A 460 4.66 19.82 -15.93
C ALA A 460 5.59 20.48 -16.97
N ASP A 461 5.28 21.73 -17.37
CA ASP A 461 6.07 22.48 -18.35
C ASP A 461 7.37 23.00 -17.74
N LEU A 462 7.36 23.45 -16.48
CA LEU A 462 8.56 23.80 -15.74
C LEU A 462 9.52 22.59 -15.66
N ARG A 463 9.03 21.44 -15.21
CA ARG A 463 9.84 20.23 -15.06
C ARG A 463 10.35 19.68 -16.39
N ARG A 464 9.62 19.88 -17.49
CA ARG A 464 10.08 19.54 -18.85
C ARG A 464 11.30 20.39 -19.28
N SER A 465 11.38 21.64 -18.81
CA SER A 465 12.50 22.55 -19.13
C SER A 465 13.75 22.29 -18.27
N LEU A 466 13.65 21.40 -17.26
CA LEU A 466 14.71 21.09 -16.31
C LEU A 466 15.20 19.65 -16.51
N GLY A 467 16.51 19.47 -16.50
CA GLY A 467 17.14 18.14 -16.41
C GLY A 467 17.69 17.91 -15.01
N ILE A 468 17.56 16.71 -14.50
CA ILE A 468 18.07 16.35 -13.18
C ILE A 468 18.90 15.08 -13.24
N VAL A 469 20.08 15.12 -12.61
CA VAL A 469 20.91 13.95 -12.33
C VAL A 469 21.06 13.85 -10.82
N LEU A 470 20.45 12.83 -10.22
CA LEU A 470 20.44 12.62 -8.78
C LEU A 470 21.62 11.75 -8.35
N GLN A 471 22.01 11.89 -7.07
CA GLN A 471 23.00 11.06 -6.41
C GLN A 471 22.58 9.58 -6.42
N ASP A 472 21.36 9.29 -5.98
CA ASP A 472 20.79 7.96 -6.01
C ASP A 472 20.05 7.73 -7.33
N VAL A 473 20.67 6.91 -8.18
CA VAL A 473 20.14 6.61 -9.51
C VAL A 473 19.12 5.51 -9.44
N ASN A 474 17.86 5.84 -9.72
CA ASN A 474 16.78 4.87 -9.88
C ASN A 474 16.61 4.49 -11.36
N LEU A 475 16.81 3.21 -11.67
CA LEU A 475 16.53 2.62 -12.98
C LEU A 475 15.25 1.79 -12.92
N PHE A 476 14.50 1.78 -14.01
CA PHE A 476 13.26 1.02 -14.10
C PHE A 476 13.50 -0.35 -14.76
N THR A 477 12.69 -1.32 -14.38
CA THR A 477 12.66 -2.62 -15.08
C THR A 477 12.25 -2.40 -16.54
N GLY A 478 13.13 -2.79 -17.46
CA GLY A 478 13.00 -2.56 -18.89
C GLY A 478 14.37 -2.59 -19.58
N THR A 479 14.42 -2.34 -20.86
CA THR A 479 15.68 -2.32 -21.60
C THR A 479 16.53 -1.09 -21.24
N VAL A 480 17.83 -1.15 -21.51
CA VAL A 480 18.73 0.01 -21.40
C VAL A 480 18.20 1.17 -22.26
N MET A 481 17.76 0.88 -23.49
CA MET A 481 17.17 1.85 -24.41
C MET A 481 15.95 2.56 -23.80
N GLU A 482 15.02 1.81 -23.21
CA GLU A 482 13.83 2.36 -22.54
C GLU A 482 14.21 3.23 -21.33
N ASN A 483 15.24 2.86 -20.58
CA ASN A 483 15.73 3.65 -19.46
C ASN A 483 16.35 4.98 -19.90
N ILE A 484 17.04 5.05 -21.05
CA ILE A 484 17.54 6.30 -21.62
C ILE A 484 16.37 7.12 -22.17
N ARG A 485 15.50 6.51 -22.96
CA ARG A 485 14.31 7.15 -23.58
C ARG A 485 13.32 7.69 -22.54
N TYR A 486 13.42 7.27 -21.29
CA TYR A 486 12.59 7.81 -20.21
C TYR A 486 12.72 9.33 -20.05
N GLY A 487 13.87 9.92 -20.40
CA GLY A 487 14.07 11.37 -20.41
C GLY A 487 13.27 12.11 -21.49
N ASN A 488 13.05 11.46 -22.63
CA ASN A 488 12.21 11.95 -23.73
C ASN A 488 11.52 10.78 -24.44
N PRO A 489 10.25 10.48 -24.10
CA PRO A 489 9.53 9.35 -24.70
C PRO A 489 9.37 9.39 -26.22
N ALA A 490 9.50 10.57 -26.84
CA ALA A 490 9.42 10.75 -28.29
C ALA A 490 10.76 10.57 -29.01
N ALA A 491 11.88 10.39 -28.27
CA ALA A 491 13.20 10.26 -28.83
C ALA A 491 13.36 8.98 -29.66
N THR A 492 14.04 9.12 -30.79
CA THR A 492 14.41 7.99 -31.66
C THR A 492 15.55 7.17 -31.04
N ASP A 493 15.79 5.96 -31.57
CA ASP A 493 16.92 5.13 -31.13
C ASP A 493 18.27 5.83 -31.35
N ASP A 494 18.42 6.53 -32.48
CA ASP A 494 19.65 7.26 -32.79
C ASP A 494 19.91 8.41 -31.83
N GLU A 495 18.89 9.16 -31.41
CA GLU A 495 19.00 10.21 -30.39
C GLU A 495 19.37 9.62 -29.03
N CYS A 496 18.80 8.50 -28.63
CA CYS A 496 19.16 7.79 -27.41
C CYS A 496 20.61 7.28 -27.44
N ILE A 497 21.08 6.77 -28.59
CA ILE A 497 22.48 6.33 -28.79
C ILE A 497 23.42 7.54 -28.76
N ALA A 498 23.02 8.67 -29.35
CA ALA A 498 23.82 9.92 -29.31
C ALA A 498 23.95 10.42 -27.87
N ALA A 499 22.86 10.41 -27.09
CA ALA A 499 22.88 10.76 -25.67
C ALA A 499 23.78 9.82 -24.85
N ALA A 500 23.74 8.52 -25.13
CA ALA A 500 24.61 7.54 -24.48
C ALA A 500 26.10 7.76 -24.80
N LYS A 501 26.43 8.15 -26.04
CA LYS A 501 27.79 8.51 -26.43
C LYS A 501 28.24 9.77 -25.72
N LEU A 502 27.39 10.81 -25.63
CA LEU A 502 27.69 12.03 -24.88
C LEU A 502 28.00 11.72 -23.43
N ALA A 503 27.22 10.87 -22.81
CA ALA A 503 27.38 10.43 -21.43
C ALA A 503 28.54 9.45 -21.21
N ASN A 504 29.29 9.06 -22.23
CA ASN A 504 30.29 7.98 -22.21
C ASN A 504 29.75 6.61 -21.80
N ALA A 505 28.46 6.37 -22.02
CA ALA A 505 27.77 5.11 -21.68
C ALA A 505 27.83 4.07 -22.82
N ASP A 506 27.89 4.47 -24.07
CA ASP A 506 27.79 3.61 -25.26
C ASP A 506 28.75 2.42 -25.23
N HIS A 507 29.98 2.64 -24.78
CA HIS A 507 31.00 1.59 -24.75
C HIS A 507 30.59 0.42 -23.84
N PHE A 508 30.21 0.70 -22.60
CA PHE A 508 29.83 -0.39 -21.69
C PHE A 508 28.47 -1.01 -22.07
N ILE A 509 27.54 -0.21 -22.63
CA ILE A 509 26.24 -0.72 -23.09
C ILE A 509 26.45 -1.79 -24.17
N ARG A 510 27.33 -1.53 -25.14
CA ARG A 510 27.66 -2.50 -26.22
C ARG A 510 28.34 -3.78 -25.72
N MET A 511 28.92 -3.74 -24.52
CA MET A 511 29.53 -4.93 -23.88
C MET A 511 28.50 -5.77 -23.12
N LEU A 512 27.28 -5.28 -22.91
CA LEU A 512 26.20 -6.06 -22.31
C LEU A 512 25.72 -7.14 -23.31
N PRO A 513 25.18 -8.28 -22.84
CA PRO A 513 24.82 -9.41 -23.71
C PRO A 513 23.95 -9.04 -24.92
N ASP A 514 22.95 -8.17 -24.72
CA ASP A 514 22.02 -7.72 -25.77
C ASP A 514 22.19 -6.20 -26.07
N GLY A 515 23.32 -5.59 -25.68
CA GLY A 515 23.58 -4.18 -25.88
C GLY A 515 22.49 -3.29 -25.30
N TYR A 516 21.95 -2.38 -26.13
CA TYR A 516 20.85 -1.49 -25.75
C TYR A 516 19.53 -2.20 -25.42
N ASN A 517 19.34 -3.44 -25.90
CA ASN A 517 18.17 -4.25 -25.63
C ASN A 517 18.31 -5.12 -24.36
N THR A 518 19.44 -5.04 -23.67
CA THR A 518 19.64 -5.72 -22.39
C THR A 518 18.59 -5.27 -21.38
N VAL A 519 17.82 -6.23 -20.83
CA VAL A 519 16.76 -5.98 -19.86
C VAL A 519 17.37 -5.83 -18.46
N LEU A 520 17.21 -4.65 -17.88
CA LEU A 520 17.57 -4.36 -16.50
C LEU A 520 16.44 -4.83 -15.55
N LYS A 521 16.81 -5.42 -14.42
CA LYS A 521 15.89 -5.85 -13.37
C LYS A 521 16.19 -5.09 -12.09
N GLY A 522 15.14 -4.70 -11.39
CA GLY A 522 15.21 -4.11 -10.05
C GLY A 522 16.36 -3.11 -9.90
N ASP A 523 16.13 -1.86 -10.16
CA ASP A 523 17.09 -0.76 -9.98
C ASP A 523 18.47 -0.97 -10.64
N GLY A 524 18.51 -1.70 -11.76
CA GLY A 524 19.75 -1.98 -12.49
C GLY A 524 20.69 -2.96 -11.79
N SER A 525 20.13 -3.95 -11.07
CA SER A 525 20.91 -5.03 -10.46
C SER A 525 21.80 -5.70 -11.52
N GLY A 526 23.12 -5.76 -11.26
CA GLY A 526 24.13 -6.23 -12.21
C GLY A 526 24.97 -5.13 -12.86
N LEU A 527 24.57 -3.85 -12.76
CA LEU A 527 25.38 -2.70 -13.15
C LEU A 527 26.14 -2.14 -11.95
N SER A 528 27.37 -1.67 -12.19
CA SER A 528 28.10 -0.90 -11.17
C SER A 528 27.40 0.45 -10.92
N GLN A 529 27.68 1.08 -9.77
CA GLN A 529 27.15 2.40 -9.45
C GLN A 529 27.51 3.44 -10.53
N GLY A 530 28.75 3.43 -11.01
CA GLY A 530 29.17 4.32 -12.09
C GLY A 530 28.44 4.08 -13.41
N GLN A 531 28.17 2.82 -13.79
CA GLN A 531 27.39 2.50 -14.98
C GLN A 531 25.95 3.02 -14.87
N ARG A 532 25.32 2.87 -13.68
CA ARG A 532 24.01 3.46 -13.43
C ARG A 532 24.02 4.99 -13.54
N GLN A 533 25.07 5.63 -13.03
CA GLN A 533 25.25 7.07 -13.14
C GLN A 533 25.37 7.53 -14.61
N LEU A 534 26.16 6.81 -15.43
CA LEU A 534 26.28 7.10 -16.87
C LEU A 534 24.92 6.98 -17.59
N LEU A 535 24.07 6.01 -17.21
CA LEU A 535 22.70 5.90 -17.76
C LEU A 535 21.81 7.06 -17.30
N SER A 536 21.96 7.54 -16.06
CA SER A 536 21.24 8.72 -15.58
C SER A 536 21.64 9.99 -16.34
N ILE A 537 22.94 10.16 -16.63
CA ILE A 537 23.46 11.25 -17.47
C ILE A 537 22.88 11.15 -18.89
N ALA A 538 22.86 9.95 -19.49
CA ALA A 538 22.27 9.73 -20.81
C ALA A 538 20.78 10.04 -20.85
N ARG A 539 20.03 9.67 -19.79
CA ARG A 539 18.61 10.02 -19.60
C ARG A 539 18.40 11.53 -19.56
N ALA A 540 19.25 12.26 -18.87
CA ALA A 540 19.18 13.71 -18.82
C ALA A 540 19.62 14.35 -20.15
N ALA A 541 20.59 13.76 -20.85
CA ALA A 541 21.07 14.25 -22.15
C ALA A 541 20.02 14.16 -23.26
N VAL A 542 19.23 13.08 -23.30
CA VAL A 542 18.21 12.88 -24.35
C VAL A 542 17.04 13.85 -24.24
N SER A 543 16.79 14.43 -23.06
CA SER A 543 15.75 15.46 -22.85
C SER A 543 16.19 16.86 -23.30
N ASP A 544 17.50 17.09 -23.48
CA ASP A 544 18.14 18.33 -23.93
C ASP A 544 17.62 19.62 -23.26
N PRO A 545 17.57 19.68 -21.93
CA PRO A 545 17.01 20.83 -21.20
C PRO A 545 18.02 21.98 -21.12
N PRO A 546 17.57 23.26 -21.13
CA PRO A 546 18.45 24.43 -21.00
C PRO A 546 18.97 24.64 -19.58
N VAL A 547 18.32 24.05 -18.58
CA VAL A 547 18.74 24.12 -17.17
C VAL A 547 18.97 22.72 -16.63
N MET A 548 20.11 22.51 -16.01
CA MET A 548 20.50 21.24 -15.40
C MET A 548 20.67 21.38 -13.89
N ILE A 549 20.22 20.36 -13.17
CA ILE A 549 20.44 20.21 -11.74
C ILE A 549 21.21 18.92 -11.52
N LEU A 550 22.40 19.04 -10.94
CA LEU A 550 23.32 17.94 -10.75
C LEU A 550 23.62 17.78 -9.26
N ASP A 551 23.30 16.60 -8.72
CA ASP A 551 23.69 16.21 -7.36
C ASP A 551 24.87 15.24 -7.44
N GLU A 552 26.07 15.74 -7.09
CA GLU A 552 27.34 15.07 -7.32
C GLU A 552 27.76 14.28 -6.07
N ALA A 553 27.36 13.02 -5.97
CA ALA A 553 27.94 12.10 -5.00
C ALA A 553 28.50 10.86 -5.69
N THR A 554 29.82 10.80 -5.78
CA THR A 554 30.56 9.73 -6.46
C THR A 554 31.49 8.97 -5.51
N SER A 555 31.19 8.99 -4.20
CA SER A 555 32.04 8.45 -3.13
C SER A 555 32.35 6.93 -3.19
N SER A 556 31.72 6.19 -4.12
CA SER A 556 31.84 4.71 -4.18
C SER A 556 32.12 4.19 -5.59
N ILE A 557 32.68 5.02 -6.48
CA ILE A 557 32.97 4.67 -7.87
C ILE A 557 34.48 4.50 -8.06
N ASP A 558 34.89 3.48 -8.83
CA ASP A 558 36.31 3.31 -9.20
C ASP A 558 36.83 4.48 -10.03
N THR A 559 38.12 4.80 -9.90
CA THR A 559 38.75 6.00 -10.49
C THR A 559 38.57 6.10 -12.00
N ARG A 560 38.58 4.97 -12.73
CA ARG A 560 38.40 4.96 -14.18
C ARG A 560 36.97 5.33 -14.60
N THR A 561 36.00 4.71 -13.98
CA THR A 561 34.57 5.00 -14.24
C THR A 561 34.23 6.41 -13.77
N GLU A 562 34.81 6.85 -12.66
CA GLU A 562 34.69 8.21 -12.16
C GLU A 562 35.11 9.27 -13.21
N ALA A 563 36.26 9.08 -13.86
CA ALA A 563 36.70 9.97 -14.93
C ALA A 563 35.72 10.00 -16.12
N LEU A 564 35.11 8.86 -16.46
CA LEU A 564 34.08 8.78 -17.51
C LEU A 564 32.80 9.52 -17.11
N VAL A 565 32.35 9.36 -15.87
CA VAL A 565 31.19 10.08 -15.31
C VAL A 565 31.43 11.57 -15.33
N GLN A 566 32.60 12.02 -14.83
CA GLN A 566 32.96 13.44 -14.81
C GLN A 566 33.01 14.02 -16.24
N SER A 567 33.66 13.35 -17.17
CA SER A 567 33.70 13.78 -18.58
C SER A 567 32.31 13.82 -19.24
N GLY A 568 31.43 12.87 -18.90
CA GLY A 568 30.04 12.87 -19.37
C GLY A 568 29.23 14.04 -18.79
N MET A 569 29.44 14.34 -17.50
CA MET A 569 28.83 15.49 -16.84
C MET A 569 29.33 16.81 -17.43
N ASP A 570 30.63 16.96 -17.64
CA ASP A 570 31.21 18.18 -18.23
C ASP A 570 30.63 18.48 -19.62
N LYS A 571 30.52 17.47 -20.49
CA LYS A 571 29.85 17.60 -21.80
C LYS A 571 28.36 17.94 -21.67
N LEU A 572 27.66 17.33 -20.70
CA LEU A 572 26.24 17.61 -20.46
C LEU A 572 26.04 19.06 -20.00
N MET A 573 26.98 19.65 -19.30
CA MET A 573 26.91 21.02 -18.78
C MET A 573 27.18 22.10 -19.84
N GLU A 574 27.82 21.79 -20.96
CA GLU A 574 28.18 22.75 -21.98
C GLU A 574 26.98 23.49 -22.55
N GLY A 575 27.02 24.83 -22.57
CA GLY A 575 25.99 25.69 -23.14
C GLY A 575 24.70 25.79 -22.33
N ARG A 576 24.64 25.21 -21.13
CA ARG A 576 23.43 25.18 -20.27
C ARG A 576 23.64 25.95 -18.98
N THR A 577 22.55 26.42 -18.38
CA THR A 577 22.59 26.91 -17.01
C THR A 577 22.59 25.70 -16.06
N VAL A 578 23.57 25.63 -15.18
CA VAL A 578 23.79 24.43 -14.36
C VAL A 578 23.84 24.79 -12.89
N PHE A 579 23.06 24.07 -12.09
CA PHE A 579 23.13 24.08 -10.63
C PHE A 579 23.75 22.77 -10.16
N VAL A 580 24.92 22.86 -9.51
CA VAL A 580 25.64 21.69 -9.01
C VAL A 580 25.67 21.70 -7.49
N ILE A 581 25.20 20.65 -6.85
CA ILE A 581 25.51 20.36 -5.45
C ILE A 581 26.87 19.67 -5.46
N ALA A 582 27.91 20.45 -5.20
CA ALA A 582 29.27 19.99 -5.40
C ALA A 582 29.85 19.35 -4.14
N HIS A 583 30.27 18.10 -4.27
CA HIS A 583 31.04 17.35 -3.27
C HIS A 583 32.52 17.22 -3.67
N ARG A 584 32.93 17.78 -4.83
CA ARG A 584 34.28 17.70 -5.35
C ARG A 584 34.89 19.07 -5.59
N LEU A 585 36.13 19.23 -5.17
CA LEU A 585 36.90 20.45 -5.37
C LEU A 585 37.09 20.81 -6.85
N SER A 586 37.21 19.80 -7.75
CA SER A 586 37.36 20.02 -9.19
C SER A 586 36.15 20.69 -9.83
N THR A 587 34.95 20.21 -9.48
CA THR A 587 33.68 20.76 -9.99
C THR A 587 33.44 22.16 -9.47
N VAL A 588 33.75 22.39 -8.18
CA VAL A 588 33.65 23.73 -7.57
C VAL A 588 34.59 24.72 -8.22
N LYS A 589 35.86 24.33 -8.45
CA LYS A 589 36.87 25.21 -9.03
C LYS A 589 36.49 25.71 -10.41
N ASN A 590 35.83 24.87 -11.22
CA ASN A 590 35.44 25.17 -12.60
C ASN A 590 34.07 25.82 -12.73
N ALA A 591 33.41 26.19 -11.62
CA ALA A 591 32.13 26.88 -11.62
C ALA A 591 32.34 28.39 -11.85
N ASP A 592 31.42 29.00 -12.63
CA ASP A 592 31.42 30.46 -12.87
C ASP A 592 31.04 31.22 -11.60
N VAL A 593 30.14 30.64 -10.81
CA VAL A 593 29.67 31.18 -9.52
C VAL A 593 29.67 30.08 -8.46
N ILE A 594 30.32 30.34 -7.36
CA ILE A 594 30.32 29.50 -6.18
C ILE A 594 29.50 30.21 -5.12
N MET A 595 28.55 29.51 -4.53
CA MET A 595 27.71 29.98 -3.40
C MET A 595 27.97 29.09 -2.19
N VAL A 596 28.49 29.70 -1.13
CA VAL A 596 28.73 29.02 0.14
C VAL A 596 27.50 29.17 1.01
N LEU A 597 26.92 28.05 1.37
CA LEU A 597 25.76 27.98 2.25
C LEU A 597 26.19 27.57 3.67
N ASP A 598 25.66 28.26 4.65
CA ASP A 598 25.77 27.89 6.05
C ASP A 598 24.47 28.21 6.77
N HIS A 599 23.95 27.24 7.55
CA HIS A 599 22.70 27.37 8.30
C HIS A 599 21.55 28.02 7.51
N GLY A 600 21.35 27.58 6.24
CA GLY A 600 20.27 28.06 5.38
C GLY A 600 20.46 29.46 4.81
N ARG A 601 21.65 30.05 4.90
CA ARG A 601 21.99 31.37 4.33
C ARG A 601 23.14 31.28 3.34
N ILE A 602 23.14 32.14 2.31
CA ILE A 602 24.30 32.32 1.44
C ILE A 602 25.24 33.31 2.13
N ILE A 603 26.39 32.81 2.58
CA ILE A 603 27.39 33.61 3.32
C ILE A 603 28.50 34.16 2.41
N GLU A 604 28.82 33.47 1.33
CA GLU A 604 29.83 33.91 0.35
C GLU A 604 29.36 33.66 -1.08
N ARG A 605 29.71 34.55 -2.00
CA ARG A 605 29.41 34.44 -3.42
C ARG A 605 30.54 35.01 -4.28
N GLY A 606 31.05 34.22 -5.21
CA GLY A 606 32.10 34.64 -6.12
C GLY A 606 32.56 33.51 -7.02
N ASN A 607 33.60 33.75 -7.80
CA ASN A 607 34.32 32.68 -8.49
C ASN A 607 35.48 32.17 -7.59
N HIS A 608 36.12 31.08 -8.02
CA HIS A 608 37.20 30.44 -7.27
C HIS A 608 38.32 31.43 -6.89
N ALA A 609 38.80 32.24 -7.86
CA ALA A 609 39.91 33.18 -7.63
C ALA A 609 39.57 34.26 -6.58
N LYS A 610 38.35 34.81 -6.66
CA LYS A 610 37.87 35.83 -5.71
C LYS A 610 37.78 35.26 -4.29
N LEU A 611 37.09 34.11 -4.11
CA LEU A 611 36.86 33.53 -2.80
C LEU A 611 38.14 33.01 -2.13
N ILE A 612 39.11 32.53 -2.92
CA ILE A 612 40.47 32.19 -2.40
C ILE A 612 41.20 33.44 -1.89
N ALA A 613 41.06 34.56 -2.60
CA ALA A 613 41.71 35.83 -2.19
C ALA A 613 41.06 36.42 -0.92
N GLU A 614 39.76 36.26 -0.72
CA GLU A 614 38.98 36.72 0.45
C GLU A 614 39.29 35.93 1.72
N LYS A 615 39.90 34.72 1.60
CA LYS A 615 40.26 33.83 2.73
C LYS A 615 39.15 33.55 3.71
N GLY A 616 37.90 33.47 3.24
CA GLY A 616 36.73 33.19 4.02
C GLY A 616 36.49 31.69 4.26
N VAL A 617 35.22 31.30 4.43
CA VAL A 617 34.79 29.90 4.67
C VAL A 617 35.13 29.02 3.47
N TYR A 618 34.94 29.51 2.23
CA TYR A 618 35.36 28.79 1.01
C TYR A 618 36.84 28.44 1.02
N TYR A 619 37.70 29.39 1.40
CA TYR A 619 39.14 29.13 1.48
C TYR A 619 39.47 28.03 2.47
N GLN A 620 38.82 28.03 3.64
CA GLN A 620 39.00 27.02 4.68
C GLN A 620 38.55 25.63 4.19
N LEU A 621 37.39 25.55 3.54
CA LEU A 621 36.90 24.31 2.91
C LEU A 621 37.84 23.80 1.82
N TYR A 622 38.36 24.69 0.98
CA TYR A 622 39.27 24.34 -0.13
C TYR A 622 40.62 23.87 0.37
N THR A 623 41.20 24.48 1.41
CA THR A 623 42.52 24.14 1.95
C THR A 623 42.52 22.96 2.93
N GLY A 624 41.36 22.37 3.20
CA GLY A 624 41.20 21.26 4.14
C GLY A 624 41.31 21.69 5.62
N ALA A 625 41.19 22.98 5.92
CA ALA A 625 41.14 23.49 7.29
C ALA A 625 39.77 23.23 7.95
N PHE A 626 38.73 22.94 7.14
CA PHE A 626 37.44 22.37 7.52
C PHE A 626 37.19 21.11 6.71
N GLU A 627 36.89 19.98 7.36
CA GLU A 627 36.39 18.80 6.68
C GLU A 627 34.92 19.04 6.25
N LEU A 628 34.61 18.69 5.00
CA LEU A 628 33.23 18.57 4.54
C LEU A 628 32.67 17.27 5.15
N GLU A 629 32.12 17.32 6.38
CA GLU A 629 31.37 16.23 6.97
C GLU A 629 30.04 15.97 6.25
#